data_ada891d4aca06adef47728138a98951d
#
_entry.id   ada891d4aca06adef47728138a98951d
#
_cell.length_a   1.000
_cell.length_b   1.000
_cell.length_c   1.000
_cell.angle_alpha   90.00
_cell.angle_beta   90.00
_cell.angle_gamma   90.00
#
_symmetry.space_group_name_H-M   'P 1'
#
loop_
_entity.id
_entity.type
_entity.pdbx_description
1 polymer ?
#
loop_
_entity_poly.entity_id
_entity_poly.type
_entity_poly.pdbx_seq_one_letter_code
_entity_poly.pdbx_strand_id
1 'polypeptide(L)'
;MSNWDYIIVGAGSAGCVLANRLSEGGAKVLLLEAGGSDNYHWIHIPVGYLYCIGNPRTDWQFKTREEPGLGGRSLLYPRGKVLGGCSSINGMLYLRGQASDFDGWRQTGLTGWGWDDVLPYFKKSEDYSDGASDLHGAGGEFRVDRQRTSWPILDAWMQAAVEAGLPQTDDFNTGDNEGVGYFRVNQKGGFRWNTSKAFLRPVKYRQNLEILTGAETERLLFEGRKVVGVSYRKGGVIQEARTRGEVILSAGAIGSVQILQRSGIGPAEHLKSVGVDVVQDQPDVGHNLQDHLQIRCAWKVSGTQTLNTLASTLLGNAKIAAEYALRRSGPRSMSPSQLGAFAKS
;
A
#
# COMPACT_ATOMS: atom_id res chain seq x y z
N MET A 1 -26.73 21.80 2.34
CA MET A 1 -25.40 21.25 2.00
C MET A 1 -24.94 20.45 3.19
N SER A 2 -24.57 19.17 3.00
CA SER A 2 -24.08 18.32 4.08
C SER A 2 -22.70 18.83 4.52
N ASN A 3 -22.60 19.39 5.73
CA ASN A 3 -21.32 19.76 6.29
C ASN A 3 -20.69 18.53 6.92
N TRP A 4 -19.59 18.08 6.35
CA TRP A 4 -18.75 17.01 6.87
C TRP A 4 -17.89 17.52 8.02
N ASP A 5 -17.57 16.63 8.96
CA ASP A 5 -16.54 16.91 9.96
C ASP A 5 -15.17 16.64 9.36
N TYR A 6 -15.06 15.55 8.57
CA TYR A 6 -13.82 15.20 7.86
C TYR A 6 -14.11 14.83 6.42
N ILE A 7 -13.26 15.32 5.51
CA ILE A 7 -13.20 14.85 4.13
C ILE A 7 -11.84 14.17 3.93
N ILE A 8 -11.83 12.88 3.65
CA ILE A 8 -10.64 12.09 3.42
C ILE A 8 -10.49 11.86 1.91
N VAL A 9 -9.36 12.25 1.35
CA VAL A 9 -9.07 12.12 -0.07
C VAL A 9 -8.13 10.95 -0.31
N GLY A 10 -8.61 9.93 -1.00
CA GLY A 10 -7.92 8.68 -1.30
C GLY A 10 -8.25 7.57 -0.30
N ALA A 11 -8.87 6.49 -0.78
CA ALA A 11 -9.18 5.28 -0.02
C ALA A 11 -8.06 4.23 -0.13
N GLY A 12 -6.82 4.67 -0.08
CA GLY A 12 -5.64 3.82 0.06
C GLY A 12 -5.48 3.28 1.49
N SER A 13 -4.30 2.79 1.83
CA SER A 13 -4.06 2.18 3.15
C SER A 13 -4.36 3.14 4.29
N ALA A 14 -3.86 4.37 4.23
CA ALA A 14 -4.10 5.39 5.26
C ALA A 14 -5.56 5.82 5.31
N GLY A 15 -6.17 6.14 4.15
CA GLY A 15 -7.56 6.63 4.11
C GLY A 15 -8.57 5.60 4.59
N CYS A 16 -8.34 4.32 4.35
CA CYS A 16 -9.18 3.23 4.88
C CYS A 16 -9.16 3.19 6.43
N VAL A 17 -7.98 3.32 7.02
CA VAL A 17 -7.82 3.37 8.49
C VAL A 17 -8.47 4.61 9.06
N LEU A 18 -8.20 5.78 8.48
CA LEU A 18 -8.75 7.05 8.93
C LEU A 18 -10.28 7.08 8.87
N ALA A 19 -10.88 6.60 7.77
CA ALA A 19 -12.32 6.51 7.62
C ALA A 19 -12.95 5.60 8.69
N ASN A 20 -12.31 4.47 9.00
CA ASN A 20 -12.74 3.58 10.08
C ASN A 20 -12.72 4.29 11.43
N ARG A 21 -11.56 4.85 11.81
CA ARG A 21 -11.35 5.42 13.15
C ARG A 21 -12.13 6.72 13.37
N LEU A 22 -12.12 7.65 12.42
CA LEU A 22 -12.81 8.92 12.57
C LEU A 22 -14.34 8.77 12.60
N SER A 23 -14.89 7.80 11.88
CA SER A 23 -16.33 7.54 11.91
C SER A 23 -16.80 6.78 13.16
N GLU A 24 -15.91 6.19 13.96
CA GLU A 24 -16.26 5.45 15.17
C GLU A 24 -16.87 6.36 16.24
N GLY A 25 -16.33 7.57 16.41
CA GLY A 25 -16.78 8.56 17.39
C GLY A 25 -18.01 9.37 16.98
N GLY A 26 -18.72 8.99 15.90
CA GLY A 26 -19.94 9.69 15.44
C GLY A 26 -19.67 10.90 14.52
N ALA A 27 -18.42 11.26 14.23
CA ALA A 27 -18.10 12.32 13.27
C ALA A 27 -18.59 11.96 11.86
N LYS A 28 -19.10 12.95 11.12
CA LYS A 28 -19.52 12.77 9.72
C LYS A 28 -18.32 12.77 8.81
N VAL A 29 -18.05 11.64 8.19
CA VAL A 29 -16.87 11.40 7.35
C VAL A 29 -17.26 11.15 5.90
N LEU A 30 -16.65 11.90 4.98
CA LEU A 30 -16.69 11.63 3.55
C LEU A 30 -15.34 11.07 3.11
N LEU A 31 -15.34 9.89 2.51
CA LEU A 31 -14.17 9.27 1.89
C LEU A 31 -14.31 9.30 0.37
N LEU A 32 -13.40 9.99 -0.30
CA LEU A 32 -13.34 10.09 -1.76
C LEU A 32 -12.26 9.15 -2.33
N GLU A 33 -12.64 8.35 -3.32
CA GLU A 33 -11.71 7.47 -4.06
C GLU A 33 -11.88 7.69 -5.55
N ALA A 34 -10.76 7.96 -6.23
CA ALA A 34 -10.75 8.18 -7.68
C ALA A 34 -11.09 6.91 -8.47
N GLY A 35 -10.65 5.76 -7.97
CA GLY A 35 -10.92 4.47 -8.56
C GLY A 35 -12.28 3.88 -8.19
N GLY A 36 -12.51 2.66 -8.63
CA GLY A 36 -13.73 1.92 -8.36
C GLY A 36 -13.66 1.07 -7.08
N SER A 37 -14.69 0.24 -6.91
CA SER A 37 -14.76 -0.77 -5.86
C SER A 37 -13.73 -1.88 -6.07
N ASP A 38 -13.25 -2.48 -4.96
CA ASP A 38 -12.32 -3.60 -4.95
C ASP A 38 -13.00 -4.96 -5.24
N ASN A 39 -14.10 -4.99 -5.99
CA ASN A 39 -14.84 -6.22 -6.31
C ASN A 39 -14.26 -7.00 -7.50
N TYR A 40 -13.15 -6.56 -8.10
CA TYR A 40 -12.47 -7.26 -9.17
C TYR A 40 -11.79 -8.52 -8.62
N HIS A 41 -12.16 -9.72 -9.12
CA HIS A 41 -11.74 -10.99 -8.55
C HIS A 41 -10.23 -11.18 -8.45
N TRP A 42 -9.46 -10.62 -9.41
CA TRP A 42 -8.00 -10.69 -9.40
C TRP A 42 -7.36 -9.94 -8.24
N ILE A 43 -8.02 -8.93 -7.67
CA ILE A 43 -7.54 -8.28 -6.43
C ILE A 43 -7.49 -9.28 -5.28
N HIS A 44 -8.44 -10.23 -5.24
CA HIS A 44 -8.59 -11.15 -4.11
C HIS A 44 -7.71 -12.39 -4.20
N ILE A 45 -7.37 -12.82 -5.41
CA ILE A 45 -6.45 -13.92 -5.64
C ILE A 45 -5.02 -13.39 -5.49
N PRO A 46 -4.16 -13.94 -4.61
CA PRO A 46 -2.85 -13.37 -4.34
C PRO A 46 -2.00 -13.11 -5.58
N VAL A 47 -1.86 -14.10 -6.45
CA VAL A 47 -1.11 -13.95 -7.72
C VAL A 47 -1.76 -12.98 -8.71
N GLY A 48 -3.00 -12.58 -8.45
CA GLY A 48 -3.80 -11.71 -9.32
C GLY A 48 -3.27 -10.28 -9.45
N TYR A 49 -2.28 -9.86 -8.62
CA TYR A 49 -1.58 -8.59 -8.81
C TYR A 49 -1.03 -8.45 -10.25
N LEU A 50 -0.66 -9.56 -10.90
CA LEU A 50 -0.20 -9.60 -12.29
C LEU A 50 -1.25 -9.08 -13.30
N TYR A 51 -2.54 -9.17 -12.95
CA TYR A 51 -3.66 -8.69 -13.76
C TYR A 51 -4.22 -7.35 -13.28
N CYS A 52 -3.71 -6.85 -12.17
CA CYS A 52 -4.10 -5.57 -11.58
C CYS A 52 -3.12 -4.46 -11.95
N ILE A 53 -1.81 -4.76 -11.97
CA ILE A 53 -0.75 -3.83 -12.40
C ILE A 53 -0.85 -3.63 -13.93
N GLY A 54 -0.82 -2.37 -14.36
CA GLY A 54 -1.01 -1.98 -15.76
C GLY A 54 -2.46 -2.04 -16.25
N ASN A 55 -3.42 -2.40 -15.41
CA ASN A 55 -4.84 -2.41 -15.74
C ASN A 55 -5.50 -1.08 -15.35
N PRO A 56 -6.07 -0.31 -16.29
CA PRO A 56 -6.68 0.99 -16.01
C PRO A 56 -7.85 0.94 -15.03
N ARG A 57 -8.43 -0.24 -14.79
CA ARG A 57 -9.46 -0.46 -13.77
C ARG A 57 -8.94 -0.34 -12.35
N THR A 58 -7.64 -0.66 -12.13
CA THR A 58 -7.05 -0.83 -10.79
C THR A 58 -5.75 -0.07 -10.59
N ASP A 59 -5.16 0.46 -11.65
CA ASP A 59 -3.85 1.11 -11.66
C ASP A 59 -3.93 2.48 -12.36
N TRP A 60 -3.30 3.49 -11.77
CA TRP A 60 -3.11 4.80 -12.38
C TRP A 60 -2.21 4.78 -13.62
N GLN A 61 -1.39 3.74 -13.79
CA GLN A 61 -0.48 3.54 -14.91
C GLN A 61 0.54 4.68 -15.07
N PHE A 62 1.00 5.26 -13.96
CA PHE A 62 2.04 6.29 -13.99
C PHE A 62 3.33 5.77 -14.61
N LYS A 63 4.07 6.69 -15.21
CA LYS A 63 5.42 6.46 -15.74
C LYS A 63 6.33 7.59 -15.29
N THR A 64 7.60 7.27 -15.01
CA THR A 64 8.61 8.29 -14.82
C THR A 64 8.91 8.99 -16.14
N ARG A 65 9.50 10.17 -16.09
CA ARG A 65 10.25 10.71 -17.24
C ARG A 65 11.45 9.81 -17.51
N GLU A 66 12.11 10.05 -18.64
CA GLU A 66 13.40 9.43 -18.93
C GLU A 66 14.43 9.82 -17.86
N GLU A 67 15.08 8.81 -17.26
CA GLU A 67 16.05 8.98 -16.18
C GLU A 67 17.47 8.77 -16.69
N PRO A 68 18.30 9.81 -16.77
CA PRO A 68 19.67 9.68 -17.26
C PRO A 68 20.49 8.64 -16.47
N GLY A 69 20.33 8.60 -15.15
CA GLY A 69 20.97 7.62 -14.26
C GLY A 69 20.55 6.15 -14.49
N LEU A 70 19.47 5.94 -15.25
CA LEU A 70 18.98 4.63 -15.63
C LEU A 70 19.12 4.36 -17.14
N GLY A 71 20.07 5.01 -17.80
CA GLY A 71 20.30 4.86 -19.23
C GLY A 71 19.16 5.40 -20.11
N GLY A 72 18.54 6.50 -19.69
CA GLY A 72 17.43 7.14 -20.43
C GLY A 72 16.10 6.39 -20.37
N ARG A 73 15.93 5.41 -19.48
CA ARG A 73 14.69 4.63 -19.40
C ARG A 73 13.59 5.37 -18.64
N SER A 74 12.38 5.29 -19.18
CA SER A 74 11.13 5.59 -18.47
C SER A 74 10.60 4.31 -17.84
N LEU A 75 10.31 4.35 -16.55
CA LEU A 75 9.86 3.19 -15.78
C LEU A 75 8.36 3.28 -15.50
N LEU A 76 7.67 2.14 -15.56
CA LEU A 76 6.32 2.02 -15.02
C LEU A 76 6.35 2.25 -13.51
N TYR A 77 5.40 3.05 -13.03
CA TYR A 77 5.27 3.39 -11.61
C TYR A 77 3.86 3.08 -11.10
N PRO A 78 3.52 1.79 -10.92
CA PRO A 78 2.16 1.36 -10.60
C PRO A 78 1.68 1.94 -9.26
N ARG A 79 0.46 2.47 -9.25
CA ARG A 79 -0.24 2.94 -8.05
C ARG A 79 -1.70 2.54 -8.12
N GLY A 80 -2.23 2.00 -7.03
CA GLY A 80 -3.61 1.54 -6.99
C GLY A 80 -4.62 2.67 -7.20
N LYS A 81 -5.54 2.49 -8.17
CA LYS A 81 -6.71 3.33 -8.45
C LYS A 81 -7.98 2.54 -8.14
N VAL A 82 -8.20 2.27 -6.87
CA VAL A 82 -9.27 1.38 -6.40
C VAL A 82 -9.37 1.46 -4.87
N LEU A 83 -10.51 1.11 -4.29
CA LEU A 83 -10.63 0.95 -2.83
C LEU A 83 -9.53 0.02 -2.28
N GLY A 84 -8.85 0.47 -1.23
CA GLY A 84 -7.66 -0.16 -0.68
C GLY A 84 -6.35 0.33 -1.30
N GLY A 85 -6.41 1.12 -2.39
CA GLY A 85 -5.24 1.69 -3.07
C GLY A 85 -4.19 0.63 -3.42
N CYS A 86 -2.93 0.92 -3.13
CA CYS A 86 -1.83 -0.02 -3.40
C CYS A 86 -1.94 -1.35 -2.64
N SER A 87 -2.62 -1.41 -1.49
CA SER A 87 -2.82 -2.68 -0.79
C SER A 87 -3.68 -3.68 -1.59
N SER A 88 -4.43 -3.20 -2.59
CA SER A 88 -5.22 -4.01 -3.50
C SER A 88 -4.42 -4.60 -4.67
N ILE A 89 -3.23 -4.04 -4.99
CA ILE A 89 -2.43 -4.44 -6.16
C ILE A 89 -0.97 -4.77 -5.85
N ASN A 90 -0.50 -4.56 -4.61
CA ASN A 90 0.88 -4.82 -4.20
C ASN A 90 1.19 -6.32 -4.01
N GLY A 91 2.44 -6.61 -3.67
CA GLY A 91 2.93 -7.97 -3.40
C GLY A 91 2.50 -8.56 -2.05
N MET A 92 1.72 -7.87 -1.24
CA MET A 92 1.21 -8.32 0.07
C MET A 92 2.27 -8.57 1.15
N LEU A 93 3.53 -8.28 0.92
CA LEU A 93 4.54 -8.45 1.96
C LEU A 93 4.22 -7.54 3.15
N TYR A 94 4.24 -8.11 4.35
CA TYR A 94 4.10 -7.36 5.58
C TYR A 94 5.47 -7.16 6.21
N LEU A 95 5.95 -5.94 6.12
CA LEU A 95 7.22 -5.51 6.69
C LEU A 95 7.02 -4.17 7.37
N ARG A 96 7.53 -4.04 8.59
CA ARG A 96 7.66 -2.78 9.30
C ARG A 96 9.04 -2.19 9.03
N GLY A 97 9.20 -0.89 9.22
CA GLY A 97 10.52 -0.28 9.35
C GLY A 97 11.25 -0.82 10.57
N GLN A 98 12.56 -0.67 10.60
CA GLN A 98 13.39 -0.99 11.76
C GLN A 98 13.14 0.03 12.89
N ALA A 99 13.47 -0.36 14.12
CA ALA A 99 13.40 0.57 15.26
C ALA A 99 14.26 1.83 15.00
N SER A 100 15.42 1.66 14.39
CA SER A 100 16.33 2.76 14.03
C SER A 100 15.71 3.77 13.04
N ASP A 101 14.81 3.34 12.15
CA ASP A 101 14.15 4.25 11.21
C ASP A 101 13.25 5.25 11.95
N PHE A 102 12.43 4.75 12.87
CA PHE A 102 11.52 5.57 13.68
C PHE A 102 12.27 6.40 14.72
N ASP A 103 13.28 5.83 15.36
CA ASP A 103 14.12 6.55 16.31
C ASP A 103 14.93 7.64 15.62
N GLY A 104 15.36 7.42 14.37
CA GLY A 104 15.94 8.46 13.53
C GLY A 104 14.99 9.64 13.30
N TRP A 105 13.71 9.37 13.05
CA TRP A 105 12.70 10.45 12.95
C TRP A 105 12.55 11.21 14.27
N ARG A 106 12.48 10.51 15.39
CA ARG A 106 12.44 11.15 16.72
C ARG A 106 13.65 12.04 16.96
N GLN A 107 14.84 11.60 16.57
CA GLN A 107 16.09 12.37 16.71
C GLN A 107 16.10 13.65 15.87
N THR A 108 15.38 13.70 14.73
CA THR A 108 15.21 14.93 13.94
C THR A 108 14.18 15.89 14.51
N GLY A 109 13.63 15.62 15.70
CA GLY A 109 12.65 16.47 16.38
C GLY A 109 11.21 16.04 16.24
N LEU A 110 10.91 14.91 15.58
CA LEU A 110 9.57 14.36 15.44
C LEU A 110 9.22 13.52 16.67
N THR A 111 9.00 14.19 17.80
CA THR A 111 8.58 13.54 19.05
C THR A 111 7.26 12.79 18.86
N GLY A 112 7.12 11.60 19.48
CA GLY A 112 5.96 10.73 19.28
C GLY A 112 6.04 9.83 18.06
N TRP A 113 7.17 9.80 17.34
CA TRP A 113 7.41 8.95 16.18
C TRP A 113 8.56 7.94 16.37
N GLY A 114 9.09 7.79 17.59
CA GLY A 114 10.05 6.73 17.91
C GLY A 114 9.44 5.34 17.89
N TRP A 115 10.26 4.31 17.88
CA TRP A 115 9.80 2.92 17.83
C TRP A 115 8.78 2.59 18.92
N ASP A 116 9.05 2.98 20.16
CA ASP A 116 8.15 2.72 21.29
C ASP A 116 6.81 3.48 21.16
N ASP A 117 6.80 4.62 20.47
CA ASP A 117 5.59 5.40 20.22
C ASP A 117 4.70 4.76 19.16
N VAL A 118 5.29 4.18 18.09
CA VAL A 118 4.56 3.64 16.94
C VAL A 118 4.19 2.16 17.08
N LEU A 119 4.96 1.37 17.82
CA LEU A 119 4.71 -0.06 18.01
C LEU A 119 3.30 -0.38 18.55
N PRO A 120 2.72 0.36 19.52
CA PRO A 120 1.35 0.14 19.95
C PRO A 120 0.31 0.25 18.85
N TYR A 121 0.52 1.13 17.86
CA TYR A 121 -0.38 1.30 16.72
C TYR A 121 -0.24 0.19 15.69
N PHE A 122 0.97 -0.32 15.46
CA PHE A 122 1.15 -1.55 14.67
C PHE A 122 0.39 -2.71 15.30
N LYS A 123 0.58 -2.95 16.60
CA LYS A 123 -0.11 -4.02 17.34
C LYS A 123 -1.63 -3.84 17.35
N LYS A 124 -2.13 -2.62 17.50
CA LYS A 124 -3.57 -2.32 17.51
C LYS A 124 -4.27 -2.74 16.23
N SER A 125 -3.64 -2.55 15.08
CA SER A 125 -4.23 -2.86 13.78
C SER A 125 -4.02 -4.30 13.33
N GLU A 126 -3.08 -5.03 13.95
CA GLU A 126 -2.60 -6.32 13.49
C GLU A 126 -3.43 -7.48 14.03
N ASP A 127 -3.71 -8.45 13.17
CA ASP A 127 -4.19 -9.80 13.51
C ASP A 127 -3.13 -10.82 13.05
N TYR A 128 -2.09 -11.01 13.88
CA TYR A 128 -0.96 -11.87 13.56
C TYR A 128 -1.32 -13.34 13.71
N SER A 129 -0.99 -14.18 12.74
CA SER A 129 -1.40 -15.60 12.70
C SER A 129 -0.88 -16.43 13.86
N ASP A 130 0.30 -16.07 14.38
CA ASP A 130 0.94 -16.82 15.43
C ASP A 130 0.55 -16.31 16.84
N GLY A 131 -0.36 -15.33 16.92
CA GLY A 131 -0.89 -14.78 18.15
C GLY A 131 -0.21 -13.49 18.61
N ALA A 132 -0.66 -12.97 19.75
CA ALA A 132 -0.11 -11.77 20.35
C ALA A 132 1.24 -12.03 21.01
N SER A 133 2.11 -11.02 21.00
CA SER A 133 3.39 -11.00 21.70
C SER A 133 3.77 -9.57 22.12
N ASP A 134 4.97 -9.38 22.64
CA ASP A 134 5.49 -8.04 22.91
C ASP A 134 5.62 -7.20 21.63
N LEU A 135 5.81 -7.85 20.49
CA LEU A 135 6.00 -7.20 19.20
C LEU A 135 4.79 -7.28 18.27
N HIS A 136 3.86 -8.20 18.49
CA HIS A 136 2.72 -8.44 17.61
C HIS A 136 1.37 -8.28 18.31
N GLY A 137 0.38 -7.86 17.55
CA GLY A 137 -1.02 -7.81 17.95
C GLY A 137 -1.81 -9.01 17.42
N ALA A 138 -2.92 -9.34 18.08
CA ALA A 138 -3.89 -10.31 17.61
C ALA A 138 -5.30 -9.72 17.73
N GLY A 139 -6.18 -10.12 16.80
CA GLY A 139 -7.57 -9.67 16.80
C GLY A 139 -7.80 -8.27 16.20
N GLY A 140 -6.77 -7.61 15.70
CA GLY A 140 -6.92 -6.39 14.90
C GLY A 140 -7.52 -6.67 13.54
N GLU A 141 -7.77 -5.63 12.76
CA GLU A 141 -8.47 -5.76 11.48
C GLU A 141 -7.59 -6.28 10.33
N PHE A 142 -6.27 -6.03 10.44
CA PHE A 142 -5.32 -6.28 9.36
C PHE A 142 -4.60 -7.62 9.55
N ARG A 143 -5.11 -8.64 8.88
CA ARG A 143 -4.56 -10.00 8.98
C ARG A 143 -3.16 -10.09 8.39
N VAL A 144 -2.25 -10.70 9.15
CA VAL A 144 -0.89 -11.06 8.78
C VAL A 144 -0.74 -12.58 8.96
N ASP A 145 -0.39 -13.27 7.87
CA ASP A 145 -0.34 -14.74 7.84
C ASP A 145 0.98 -15.26 7.27
N ARG A 146 1.24 -16.53 7.48
CA ARG A 146 2.33 -17.23 6.79
C ARG A 146 1.97 -17.43 5.32
N GLN A 147 2.98 -17.50 4.46
CA GLN A 147 2.76 -17.88 3.07
C GLN A 147 2.26 -19.34 2.98
N ARG A 148 1.39 -19.60 2.01
CA ARG A 148 0.72 -20.91 1.84
C ARG A 148 1.38 -21.75 0.74
N THR A 149 2.62 -21.46 0.41
CA THR A 149 3.43 -22.22 -0.53
C THR A 149 4.90 -22.07 -0.14
N SER A 150 5.67 -23.11 -0.38
CA SER A 150 7.13 -23.13 -0.28
C SER A 150 7.71 -23.85 -1.49
N TRP A 151 9.00 -23.67 -1.73
CA TRP A 151 9.71 -24.30 -2.83
C TRP A 151 11.06 -24.82 -2.33
N PRO A 152 11.43 -26.07 -2.63
CA PRO A 152 12.72 -26.62 -2.22
C PRO A 152 13.92 -25.75 -2.61
N ILE A 153 13.83 -25.03 -3.75
CA ILE A 153 14.88 -24.11 -4.17
C ILE A 153 15.02 -22.90 -3.24
N LEU A 154 13.92 -22.42 -2.64
CA LEU A 154 13.97 -21.32 -1.67
C LEU A 154 14.55 -21.80 -0.34
N ASP A 155 14.21 -23.00 0.10
CA ASP A 155 14.79 -23.59 1.30
C ASP A 155 16.30 -23.80 1.14
N ALA A 156 16.74 -24.30 -0.04
CA ALA A 156 18.16 -24.42 -0.37
C ALA A 156 18.87 -23.05 -0.42
N TRP A 157 18.21 -22.02 -0.95
CA TRP A 157 18.76 -20.67 -0.96
C TRP A 157 18.88 -20.09 0.46
N MET A 158 17.89 -20.31 1.30
CA MET A 158 17.93 -19.90 2.71
C MET A 158 19.09 -20.57 3.45
N GLN A 159 19.27 -21.89 3.23
CA GLN A 159 20.38 -22.63 3.81
C GLN A 159 21.75 -22.10 3.35
N ALA A 160 21.88 -21.79 2.05
CA ALA A 160 23.10 -21.22 1.50
C ALA A 160 23.40 -19.81 2.08
N ALA A 161 22.36 -19.00 2.35
CA ALA A 161 22.51 -17.70 3.01
C ALA A 161 23.01 -17.86 4.46
N VAL A 162 22.51 -18.87 5.18
CA VAL A 162 22.99 -19.21 6.54
C VAL A 162 24.45 -19.67 6.50
N GLU A 163 24.82 -20.50 5.56
CA GLU A 163 26.22 -20.95 5.34
C GLU A 163 27.14 -19.77 4.99
N ALA A 164 26.61 -18.73 4.33
CA ALA A 164 27.31 -17.48 4.06
C ALA A 164 27.39 -16.52 5.25
N GLY A 165 26.85 -16.90 6.41
CA GLY A 165 26.94 -16.16 7.67
C GLY A 165 25.75 -15.27 8.02
N LEU A 166 24.66 -15.29 7.24
CA LEU A 166 23.44 -14.57 7.62
C LEU A 166 22.66 -15.34 8.69
N PRO A 167 22.16 -14.68 9.74
CA PRO A 167 21.30 -15.34 10.72
C PRO A 167 19.97 -15.74 10.08
N GLN A 168 19.47 -16.92 10.42
CA GLN A 168 18.10 -17.27 10.06
C GLN A 168 17.12 -16.54 10.96
N THR A 169 16.04 -16.01 10.39
CA THR A 169 14.94 -15.36 11.13
C THR A 169 13.58 -15.92 10.71
N ASP A 170 12.69 -16.07 11.66
CA ASP A 170 11.28 -16.41 11.40
C ASP A 170 10.40 -15.16 11.30
N ASP A 171 10.95 -13.99 11.63
CA ASP A 171 10.21 -12.74 11.64
C ASP A 171 11.12 -11.53 11.41
N PHE A 172 10.81 -10.74 10.39
CA PHE A 172 11.48 -9.48 10.07
C PHE A 172 10.87 -8.25 10.78
N ASN A 173 9.85 -8.42 11.60
CA ASN A 173 9.09 -7.30 12.19
C ASN A 173 9.40 -7.08 13.68
N THR A 174 10.60 -7.48 14.11
CA THR A 174 11.04 -7.40 15.49
C THR A 174 11.66 -6.06 15.88
N GLY A 175 11.78 -5.11 14.95
CA GLY A 175 12.51 -3.85 15.12
C GLY A 175 13.95 -3.92 14.59
N ASP A 176 14.47 -5.12 14.37
CA ASP A 176 15.67 -5.42 13.57
C ASP A 176 15.29 -6.48 12.55
N ASN A 177 15.53 -6.20 11.27
CA ASN A 177 15.18 -7.11 10.18
C ASN A 177 16.39 -7.83 9.57
N GLU A 178 17.58 -7.77 10.20
CA GLU A 178 18.75 -8.51 9.72
C GLU A 178 18.50 -10.03 9.76
N GLY A 179 18.81 -10.69 8.65
CA GLY A 179 18.68 -12.14 8.56
C GLY A 179 18.04 -12.63 7.26
N VAL A 180 17.84 -13.94 7.17
CA VAL A 180 17.19 -14.61 6.04
C VAL A 180 15.98 -15.42 6.52
N GLY A 181 14.84 -15.26 5.83
CA GLY A 181 13.61 -15.96 6.20
C GLY A 181 12.46 -15.76 5.21
N TYR A 182 11.37 -16.46 5.47
CA TYR A 182 10.13 -16.29 4.70
C TYR A 182 9.35 -15.06 5.16
N PHE A 183 8.93 -14.25 4.20
CA PHE A 183 8.09 -13.08 4.49
C PHE A 183 6.71 -13.45 4.98
N ARG A 184 6.19 -12.68 5.93
CA ARG A 184 4.77 -12.66 6.27
C ARG A 184 3.99 -11.87 5.21
N VAL A 185 2.70 -12.20 5.07
CA VAL A 185 1.85 -11.64 4.01
C VAL A 185 0.49 -11.20 4.52
N ASN A 186 -0.06 -10.16 3.91
CA ASN A 186 -1.43 -9.72 4.16
C ASN A 186 -2.43 -10.62 3.43
N GLN A 187 -2.65 -11.79 4.00
CA GLN A 187 -3.62 -12.78 3.53
C GLN A 187 -4.48 -13.28 4.69
N LYS A 188 -5.71 -13.69 4.37
CA LYS A 188 -6.60 -14.42 5.28
C LYS A 188 -7.20 -15.60 4.53
N GLY A 189 -6.90 -16.82 4.98
CA GLY A 189 -7.39 -18.04 4.33
C GLY A 189 -7.00 -18.18 2.85
N GLY A 190 -5.81 -17.69 2.45
CA GLY A 190 -5.32 -17.75 1.07
C GLY A 190 -5.88 -16.69 0.13
N PHE A 191 -6.60 -15.70 0.64
CA PHE A 191 -7.03 -14.51 -0.09
C PHE A 191 -6.25 -13.28 0.37
N ARG A 192 -5.96 -12.38 -0.56
CA ARG A 192 -5.47 -11.04 -0.22
C ARG A 192 -6.39 -10.39 0.81
N TRP A 193 -5.78 -9.80 1.84
CA TRP A 193 -6.47 -9.05 2.88
C TRP A 193 -6.04 -7.59 2.81
N ASN A 194 -6.62 -6.86 1.82
CA ASN A 194 -6.33 -5.45 1.60
C ASN A 194 -6.99 -4.57 2.68
N THR A 195 -6.60 -3.30 2.74
CA THR A 195 -7.12 -2.37 3.75
C THR A 195 -8.61 -2.04 3.57
N SER A 196 -9.17 -2.18 2.37
CA SER A 196 -10.61 -2.10 2.16
C SER A 196 -11.35 -3.22 2.91
N LYS A 197 -10.87 -4.47 2.82
CA LYS A 197 -11.44 -5.59 3.59
C LYS A 197 -11.25 -5.44 5.09
N ALA A 198 -10.07 -4.98 5.49
CA ALA A 198 -9.72 -4.85 6.90
C ALA A 198 -10.52 -3.73 7.58
N PHE A 199 -10.53 -2.54 7.00
CA PHE A 199 -11.01 -1.34 7.69
C PHE A 199 -12.33 -0.78 7.16
N LEU A 200 -12.61 -0.86 5.84
CA LEU A 200 -13.84 -0.26 5.30
C LEU A 200 -15.03 -1.21 5.33
N ARG A 201 -14.87 -2.48 4.93
CA ARG A 201 -16.01 -3.41 4.84
C ARG A 201 -16.75 -3.58 6.16
N PRO A 202 -16.10 -3.65 7.34
CA PRO A 202 -16.80 -3.75 8.62
C PRO A 202 -17.66 -2.53 8.95
N VAL A 203 -17.30 -1.35 8.45
CA VAL A 203 -17.88 -0.06 8.86
C VAL A 203 -18.67 0.66 7.75
N LYS A 204 -18.70 0.15 6.53
CA LYS A 204 -19.32 0.79 5.37
C LYS A 204 -20.82 1.08 5.51
N TYR A 205 -21.47 0.51 6.51
CA TYR A 205 -22.88 0.73 6.81
C TYR A 205 -23.14 1.77 7.91
N ARG A 206 -22.08 2.40 8.46
CA ARG A 206 -22.23 3.48 9.43
C ARG A 206 -22.94 4.66 8.76
N GLN A 207 -23.97 5.20 9.41
CA GLN A 207 -24.80 6.30 8.89
C GLN A 207 -24.02 7.62 8.74
N ASN A 208 -22.92 7.75 9.47
CA ASN A 208 -22.04 8.91 9.47
C ASN A 208 -20.79 8.75 8.59
N LEU A 209 -20.69 7.67 7.81
CA LEU A 209 -19.61 7.43 6.85
C LEU A 209 -20.18 7.29 5.43
N GLU A 210 -19.80 8.20 4.55
CA GLU A 210 -20.08 8.09 3.12
C GLU A 210 -18.79 7.77 2.35
N ILE A 211 -18.84 6.75 1.48
CA ILE A 211 -17.71 6.33 0.64
C ILE A 211 -18.12 6.55 -0.82
N LEU A 212 -17.48 7.50 -1.48
CA LEU A 212 -17.68 7.80 -2.89
C LEU A 212 -16.53 7.24 -3.73
N THR A 213 -16.83 6.31 -4.61
CA THR A 213 -15.90 5.79 -5.63
C THR A 213 -16.13 6.47 -6.98
N GLY A 214 -15.11 6.47 -7.86
CA GLY A 214 -15.13 7.21 -9.11
C GLY A 214 -15.17 8.72 -8.90
N ALA A 215 -14.68 9.18 -7.73
CA ALA A 215 -14.66 10.58 -7.31
C ALA A 215 -13.20 11.06 -7.25
N GLU A 216 -12.70 11.56 -8.37
CA GLU A 216 -11.33 12.06 -8.50
C GLU A 216 -11.24 13.49 -7.98
N THR A 217 -10.52 13.70 -6.87
CA THR A 217 -10.30 15.04 -6.31
C THR A 217 -9.37 15.83 -7.22
N GLU A 218 -9.81 17.04 -7.60
CA GLU A 218 -9.06 17.94 -8.48
C GLU A 218 -8.24 18.94 -7.69
N ARG A 219 -8.84 19.59 -6.70
CA ARG A 219 -8.20 20.63 -5.89
C ARG A 219 -8.89 20.85 -4.55
N LEU A 220 -8.18 21.52 -3.65
CA LEU A 220 -8.70 22.04 -2.41
C LEU A 220 -9.51 23.34 -2.65
N LEU A 221 -10.49 23.60 -1.80
CA LEU A 221 -11.25 24.84 -1.77
C LEU A 221 -10.80 25.66 -0.56
N PHE A 222 -10.59 26.96 -0.77
CA PHE A 222 -10.09 27.87 0.26
C PHE A 222 -11.07 28.99 0.57
N GLU A 223 -11.09 29.43 1.82
CA GLU A 223 -11.59 30.73 2.28
C GLU A 223 -10.39 31.44 2.92
N GLY A 224 -9.85 32.44 2.22
CA GLY A 224 -8.53 32.98 2.54
C GLY A 224 -7.45 31.91 2.48
N ARG A 225 -6.83 31.61 3.62
CA ARG A 225 -5.79 30.55 3.75
C ARG A 225 -6.32 29.25 4.40
N LYS A 226 -7.60 29.22 4.76
CA LYS A 226 -8.22 28.04 5.38
C LYS A 226 -8.80 27.14 4.29
N VAL A 227 -8.46 25.84 4.35
CA VAL A 227 -9.11 24.83 3.52
C VAL A 227 -10.52 24.58 4.07
N VAL A 228 -11.54 24.68 3.20
CA VAL A 228 -12.97 24.52 3.57
C VAL A 228 -13.65 23.38 2.80
N GLY A 229 -12.91 22.65 1.98
CA GLY A 229 -13.47 21.55 1.20
C GLY A 229 -12.59 21.14 0.04
N VAL A 230 -13.18 20.37 -0.86
CA VAL A 230 -12.54 19.89 -2.08
C VAL A 230 -13.47 20.00 -3.27
N SER A 231 -12.89 20.21 -4.45
CA SER A 231 -13.53 20.00 -5.75
C SER A 231 -13.12 18.63 -6.27
N TYR A 232 -14.09 17.85 -6.74
CA TYR A 232 -13.84 16.50 -7.28
C TYR A 232 -14.71 16.24 -8.52
N ARG A 233 -14.23 15.40 -9.41
CA ARG A 233 -14.94 14.98 -10.61
C ARG A 233 -15.55 13.60 -10.41
N LYS A 234 -16.85 13.46 -10.69
CA LYS A 234 -17.57 12.19 -10.67
C LYS A 234 -18.51 12.11 -11.86
N GLY A 235 -18.40 11.03 -12.65
CA GLY A 235 -19.23 10.87 -13.83
C GLY A 235 -19.07 12.00 -14.86
N GLY A 236 -17.88 12.61 -14.98
CA GLY A 236 -17.59 13.74 -15.87
C GLY A 236 -18.01 15.11 -15.31
N VAL A 237 -18.75 15.16 -14.19
CA VAL A 237 -19.25 16.40 -13.58
C VAL A 237 -18.39 16.81 -12.40
N ILE A 238 -18.03 18.11 -12.33
CA ILE A 238 -17.33 18.69 -11.20
C ILE A 238 -18.35 18.94 -10.07
N GLN A 239 -18.03 18.51 -8.89
CA GLN A 239 -18.80 18.66 -7.67
C GLN A 239 -17.92 19.22 -6.55
N GLU A 240 -18.53 19.79 -5.53
CA GLU A 240 -17.85 20.28 -4.34
C GLU A 240 -18.36 19.57 -3.09
N ALA A 241 -17.43 19.25 -2.18
CA ALA A 241 -17.74 18.85 -0.83
C ALA A 241 -17.10 19.83 0.14
N ARG A 242 -17.88 20.31 1.12
CA ARG A 242 -17.41 21.27 2.12
C ARG A 242 -17.39 20.66 3.51
N THR A 243 -16.40 21.05 4.28
CA THR A 243 -16.21 20.62 5.68
C THR A 243 -16.19 21.82 6.61
N ARG A 244 -16.66 21.61 7.83
CA ARG A 244 -16.46 22.52 8.95
C ARG A 244 -15.20 22.19 9.78
N GLY A 245 -14.65 21.01 9.59
CA GLY A 245 -13.45 20.51 10.24
C GLY A 245 -12.27 20.47 9.27
N GLU A 246 -11.80 19.26 8.91
CA GLU A 246 -10.55 19.08 8.18
C GLU A 246 -10.71 18.32 6.86
N VAL A 247 -9.83 18.64 5.91
CA VAL A 247 -9.55 17.84 4.72
C VAL A 247 -8.24 17.10 4.94
N ILE A 248 -8.28 15.78 4.82
CA ILE A 248 -7.12 14.90 5.02
C ILE A 248 -6.71 14.33 3.67
N LEU A 249 -5.51 14.66 3.21
CA LEU A 249 -4.94 14.10 1.99
C LEU A 249 -4.26 12.76 2.28
N SER A 250 -4.81 11.69 1.74
CA SER A 250 -4.27 10.32 1.80
C SER A 250 -4.23 9.65 0.42
N ALA A 251 -4.02 10.47 -0.63
CA ALA A 251 -3.99 10.04 -2.03
C ALA A 251 -2.64 9.45 -2.47
N GLY A 252 -1.77 9.11 -1.52
CA GLY A 252 -0.43 8.57 -1.75
C GLY A 252 0.60 9.63 -2.12
N ALA A 253 1.86 9.21 -2.24
CA ALA A 253 3.00 10.12 -2.44
C ALA A 253 2.88 10.96 -3.73
N ILE A 254 2.25 10.45 -4.78
CA ILE A 254 2.05 11.17 -6.03
C ILE A 254 0.75 11.98 -5.99
N GLY A 255 -0.38 11.33 -5.68
CA GLY A 255 -1.70 11.97 -5.75
C GLY A 255 -1.86 13.13 -4.78
N SER A 256 -1.36 13.02 -3.54
CA SER A 256 -1.42 14.10 -2.56
C SER A 256 -0.63 15.33 -3.01
N VAL A 257 0.57 15.13 -3.57
CA VAL A 257 1.39 16.20 -4.14
C VAL A 257 0.68 16.88 -5.32
N GLN A 258 0.10 16.10 -6.24
CA GLN A 258 -0.64 16.65 -7.38
C GLN A 258 -1.82 17.53 -6.94
N ILE A 259 -2.56 17.09 -5.93
CA ILE A 259 -3.69 17.86 -5.38
C ILE A 259 -3.18 19.15 -4.74
N LEU A 260 -2.11 19.11 -3.94
CA LEU A 260 -1.50 20.30 -3.35
C LEU A 260 -1.07 21.30 -4.43
N GLN A 261 -0.31 20.86 -5.42
CA GLN A 261 0.19 21.73 -6.50
C GLN A 261 -0.97 22.33 -7.33
N ARG A 262 -1.96 21.53 -7.73
CA ARG A 262 -3.16 22.02 -8.43
C ARG A 262 -3.97 23.00 -7.60
N SER A 263 -3.79 22.99 -6.29
CA SER A 263 -4.44 23.90 -5.33
C SER A 263 -3.61 25.14 -5.01
N GLY A 264 -2.46 25.33 -5.66
CA GLY A 264 -1.59 26.47 -5.43
C GLY A 264 -0.63 26.33 -4.25
N ILE A 265 -0.43 25.11 -3.73
CA ILE A 265 0.53 24.82 -2.66
C ILE A 265 1.71 24.02 -3.26
N GLY A 266 2.87 24.65 -3.37
CA GLY A 266 4.06 24.05 -3.98
C GLY A 266 5.10 25.09 -4.35
N PRO A 267 6.17 24.70 -5.08
CA PRO A 267 7.21 25.62 -5.52
C PRO A 267 6.63 26.75 -6.39
N ALA A 268 6.71 27.99 -5.93
CA ALA A 268 6.02 29.12 -6.54
C ALA A 268 6.37 29.34 -8.02
N GLU A 269 7.65 29.21 -8.38
CA GLU A 269 8.11 29.36 -9.78
C GLU A 269 7.54 28.27 -10.68
N HIS A 270 7.54 27.01 -10.20
CA HIS A 270 6.95 25.89 -10.93
C HIS A 270 5.44 26.09 -11.12
N LEU A 271 4.71 26.45 -10.07
CA LEU A 271 3.27 26.66 -10.15
C LEU A 271 2.92 27.75 -11.16
N LYS A 272 3.62 28.89 -11.15
CA LYS A 272 3.46 29.97 -12.13
C LYS A 272 3.76 29.51 -13.56
N SER A 273 4.81 28.70 -13.74
CA SER A 273 5.19 28.19 -15.08
C SER A 273 4.14 27.30 -15.72
N VAL A 274 3.27 26.67 -14.90
CA VAL A 274 2.16 25.81 -15.35
C VAL A 274 0.79 26.49 -15.23
N GLY A 275 0.75 27.81 -14.95
CA GLY A 275 -0.47 28.59 -14.92
C GLY A 275 -1.34 28.38 -13.68
N VAL A 276 -0.75 27.98 -12.55
CA VAL A 276 -1.44 27.82 -11.27
C VAL A 276 -1.12 28.98 -10.36
N ASP A 277 -2.17 29.65 -9.83
CA ASP A 277 -2.03 30.71 -8.84
C ASP A 277 -1.44 30.18 -7.54
N VAL A 278 -0.46 30.92 -6.98
CA VAL A 278 0.24 30.53 -5.76
C VAL A 278 -0.59 30.95 -4.53
N VAL A 279 -1.06 29.95 -3.78
CA VAL A 279 -1.69 30.15 -2.47
C VAL A 279 -0.62 30.14 -1.36
N GLN A 280 0.30 29.19 -1.45
CA GLN A 280 1.40 29.03 -0.50
C GLN A 280 2.65 28.52 -1.21
N ASP A 281 3.72 29.29 -1.13
CA ASP A 281 5.03 28.80 -1.58
C ASP A 281 5.57 27.75 -0.61
N GLN A 282 5.75 26.53 -1.14
CA GLN A 282 6.27 25.37 -0.41
C GLN A 282 7.26 24.61 -1.32
N PRO A 283 8.55 25.00 -1.28
CA PRO A 283 9.55 24.47 -2.21
C PRO A 283 9.70 22.96 -2.20
N ASP A 284 9.47 22.31 -1.05
CA ASP A 284 9.70 20.88 -0.88
C ASP A 284 8.52 20.01 -1.37
N VAL A 285 7.37 20.59 -1.68
CA VAL A 285 6.21 19.84 -2.17
C VAL A 285 6.48 19.30 -3.57
N GLY A 286 6.62 17.98 -3.67
CA GLY A 286 6.93 17.26 -4.91
C GLY A 286 8.42 17.02 -5.14
N HIS A 287 9.27 17.38 -4.18
CA HIS A 287 10.71 17.11 -4.22
C HIS A 287 11.07 15.90 -3.33
N ASN A 288 12.31 15.42 -3.50
CA ASN A 288 12.92 14.39 -2.68
C ASN A 288 12.14 13.05 -2.63
N LEU A 289 11.41 12.70 -3.69
CA LEU A 289 10.82 11.38 -3.80
C LEU A 289 11.93 10.32 -3.83
N GLN A 290 11.89 9.39 -2.90
CA GLN A 290 12.81 8.27 -2.83
C GLN A 290 12.06 6.97 -3.09
N ASP A 291 12.72 6.05 -3.79
CA ASP A 291 12.20 4.70 -4.05
C ASP A 291 13.36 3.69 -4.00
N HIS A 292 13.02 2.41 -3.82
CA HIS A 292 14.02 1.34 -3.77
C HIS A 292 14.64 1.11 -5.15
N LEU A 293 15.97 1.20 -5.22
CA LEU A 293 16.70 0.72 -6.38
C LEU A 293 16.60 -0.80 -6.44
N GLN A 294 16.13 -1.32 -7.56
CA GLN A 294 16.02 -2.76 -7.78
C GLN A 294 16.83 -3.21 -8.98
N ILE A 295 17.55 -4.31 -8.79
CA ILE A 295 18.16 -5.07 -9.88
C ILE A 295 17.54 -6.48 -9.88
N ARG A 296 17.15 -6.99 -11.05
CA ARG A 296 16.63 -8.34 -11.19
C ARG A 296 17.69 -9.23 -11.78
N CYS A 297 18.09 -10.24 -11.00
CA CYS A 297 18.97 -11.30 -11.45
C CYS A 297 18.15 -12.56 -11.70
N ALA A 298 18.44 -13.26 -12.77
CA ALA A 298 17.78 -14.51 -13.12
C ALA A 298 18.83 -15.62 -13.32
N TRP A 299 18.59 -16.75 -12.69
CA TRP A 299 19.45 -17.92 -12.84
C TRP A 299 18.68 -19.11 -13.41
N LYS A 300 19.32 -19.84 -14.28
CA LYS A 300 18.82 -21.14 -14.72
C LYS A 300 19.25 -22.19 -13.68
N VAL A 301 18.28 -22.92 -13.16
CA VAL A 301 18.50 -23.98 -12.16
C VAL A 301 18.16 -25.35 -12.75
N SER A 302 18.77 -26.39 -12.20
CA SER A 302 18.52 -27.81 -12.55
C SER A 302 18.31 -28.62 -11.27
N GLY A 303 17.74 -29.82 -11.40
CA GLY A 303 17.53 -30.72 -10.25
C GLY A 303 16.40 -30.30 -9.30
N THR A 304 15.62 -29.26 -9.62
CA THR A 304 14.52 -28.80 -8.80
C THR A 304 13.34 -28.34 -9.63
N GLN A 305 12.14 -28.40 -9.04
CA GLN A 305 10.92 -27.89 -9.67
C GLN A 305 10.80 -26.38 -9.42
N THR A 306 10.45 -25.64 -10.48
CA THR A 306 10.15 -24.22 -10.42
C THR A 306 8.73 -23.95 -10.91
N LEU A 307 8.21 -22.73 -10.65
CA LEU A 307 6.92 -22.34 -11.21
C LEU A 307 6.92 -22.42 -12.74
N ASN A 308 8.02 -22.01 -13.39
CA ASN A 308 8.12 -22.07 -14.86
C ASN A 308 8.00 -23.51 -15.39
N THR A 309 8.64 -24.49 -14.74
CA THR A 309 8.54 -25.89 -15.13
C THR A 309 7.16 -26.48 -14.83
N LEU A 310 6.55 -26.11 -13.70
CA LEU A 310 5.22 -26.60 -13.33
C LEU A 310 4.13 -26.01 -14.24
N ALA A 311 4.21 -24.71 -14.54
CA ALA A 311 3.23 -23.98 -15.35
C ALA A 311 3.44 -24.15 -16.87
N SER A 312 4.47 -24.87 -17.32
CA SER A 312 4.76 -25.07 -18.75
C SER A 312 3.77 -25.96 -19.49
N THR A 313 2.95 -26.72 -18.76
CA THR A 313 1.98 -27.67 -19.34
C THR A 313 0.55 -27.32 -18.96
N LEU A 314 -0.41 -27.71 -19.81
CA LEU A 314 -1.84 -27.54 -19.51
C LEU A 314 -2.24 -28.29 -18.24
N LEU A 315 -1.72 -29.51 -18.04
CA LEU A 315 -1.98 -30.31 -16.84
C LEU A 315 -1.40 -29.65 -15.60
N GLY A 316 -0.20 -29.08 -15.67
CA GLY A 316 0.41 -28.34 -14.58
C GLY A 316 -0.43 -27.11 -14.19
N ASN A 317 -0.86 -26.34 -15.18
CA ASN A 317 -1.76 -25.19 -14.93
C ASN A 317 -3.11 -25.61 -14.33
N ALA A 318 -3.68 -26.74 -14.79
CA ALA A 318 -4.91 -27.29 -14.22
C ALA A 318 -4.72 -27.72 -12.76
N LYS A 319 -3.60 -28.38 -12.43
CA LYS A 319 -3.25 -28.73 -11.04
C LYS A 319 -3.11 -27.50 -10.15
N ILE A 320 -2.38 -26.48 -10.60
CA ILE A 320 -2.23 -25.20 -9.88
C ILE A 320 -3.61 -24.56 -9.63
N ALA A 321 -4.49 -24.59 -10.65
CA ALA A 321 -5.82 -24.03 -10.51
C ALA A 321 -6.69 -24.81 -9.52
N ALA A 322 -6.68 -26.14 -9.60
CA ALA A 322 -7.42 -27.04 -8.72
C ALA A 322 -6.92 -26.93 -7.26
N GLU A 323 -5.62 -26.93 -7.05
CA GLU A 323 -5.03 -26.74 -5.71
C GLU A 323 -5.52 -25.45 -5.06
N TYR A 324 -5.45 -24.33 -5.77
CA TYR A 324 -5.95 -23.07 -5.24
C TYR A 324 -7.48 -23.09 -5.04
N ALA A 325 -8.25 -23.66 -5.97
CA ALA A 325 -9.68 -23.73 -5.85
C ALA A 325 -10.15 -24.53 -4.62
N LEU A 326 -9.47 -25.64 -4.33
CA LEU A 326 -9.87 -26.57 -3.26
C LEU A 326 -9.20 -26.24 -1.90
N ARG A 327 -7.94 -25.82 -1.89
CA ARG A 327 -7.14 -25.69 -0.67
C ARG A 327 -6.69 -24.27 -0.38
N ARG A 328 -6.85 -23.33 -1.33
CA ARG A 328 -6.33 -21.95 -1.23
C ARG A 328 -4.81 -21.90 -0.97
N SER A 329 -4.08 -22.86 -1.51
CA SER A 329 -2.60 -22.99 -1.41
C SER A 329 -1.97 -23.09 -2.79
N GLY A 330 -0.64 -23.27 -2.80
CA GLY A 330 0.15 -23.41 -4.01
C GLY A 330 0.40 -22.09 -4.76
N PRO A 331 0.85 -22.15 -6.01
CA PRO A 331 1.36 -20.99 -6.73
C PRO A 331 0.39 -19.82 -6.87
N ARG A 332 -0.94 -20.04 -6.90
CA ARG A 332 -1.91 -18.95 -6.97
C ARG A 332 -2.09 -18.19 -5.64
N SER A 333 -1.65 -18.77 -4.53
CA SER A 333 -1.66 -18.13 -3.22
C SER A 333 -0.38 -17.36 -2.91
N MET A 334 0.63 -17.41 -3.77
CA MET A 334 1.94 -16.81 -3.50
C MET A 334 1.94 -15.30 -3.69
N SER A 335 2.78 -14.62 -2.91
CA SER A 335 3.25 -13.27 -3.18
C SER A 335 4.36 -13.29 -4.23
N PRO A 336 4.71 -12.15 -4.86
CA PRO A 336 5.82 -12.10 -5.82
C PRO A 336 7.18 -12.43 -5.19
N SER A 337 7.36 -12.12 -3.91
CA SER A 337 8.56 -12.45 -3.14
C SER A 337 8.15 -13.30 -1.95
N GLN A 338 8.75 -14.46 -1.78
CA GLN A 338 8.37 -15.40 -0.73
C GLN A 338 9.40 -15.45 0.37
N LEU A 339 10.67 -15.41 -0.01
CA LEU A 339 11.83 -15.45 0.85
C LEU A 339 12.66 -14.18 0.61
N GLY A 340 13.32 -13.71 1.62
CA GLY A 340 14.23 -12.58 1.51
C GLY A 340 15.34 -12.62 2.54
N ALA A 341 16.32 -11.77 2.34
CA ALA A 341 17.36 -11.54 3.31
C ALA A 341 17.65 -10.05 3.43
N PHE A 342 17.89 -9.60 4.64
CA PHE A 342 18.44 -8.29 4.95
C PHE A 342 19.84 -8.46 5.52
N ALA A 343 20.80 -7.79 4.94
CA ALA A 343 22.18 -7.83 5.37
C ALA A 343 22.78 -6.43 5.40
N LYS A 344 23.71 -6.20 6.29
CA LYS A 344 24.55 -5.00 6.28
C LYS A 344 25.60 -5.14 5.18
N SER A 345 25.88 -4.03 4.49
CA SER A 345 26.94 -3.94 3.48
C SER A 345 28.28 -3.67 4.11
#